data_b8684d3f2f6fa9a1fdfd61673e27f1c2
#
_entry.id   b8684d3f2f6fa9a1fdfd61673e27f1c2
#
_cell.length_a   1.000
_cell.length_b   1.000
_cell.length_c   1.000
_cell.angle_alpha   90.00
_cell.angle_beta   90.00
_cell.angle_gamma   90.00
#
_symmetry.space_group_name_H-M   'P 1'
#
loop_
_entity.id
_entity.type
_entity.pdbx_description
1 polymer ?
#
loop_
_entity_poly.entity_id
_entity_poly.type
_entity_poly.pdbx_seq_one_letter_code
_entity_poly.pdbx_strand_id
1 'polypeptide(L)' 'MTWLYLVIIVFSTLTLYYIYGEYKQNRFSKNAFTLVCIMETVVIVANAVMLIMSF' A
#
# COMPACT_ATOMS: atom_id res chain seq x y z
N MET A 1 -1.48 18.30 9.57
CA MET A 1 -0.89 16.94 9.53
C MET A 1 -1.48 16.07 8.41
N THR A 2 -2.33 16.68 7.59
CA THR A 2 -2.95 16.02 6.44
C THR A 2 -1.91 15.51 5.44
N TRP A 3 -0.78 16.19 5.36
CA TRP A 3 0.30 15.82 4.46
C TRP A 3 0.88 14.43 4.74
N LEU A 4 0.96 14.06 6.03
CA LEU A 4 1.51 12.78 6.43
C LEU A 4 0.69 11.63 5.83
N TYR A 5 -0.63 11.75 5.86
CA TYR A 5 -1.50 10.72 5.31
C TYR A 5 -1.33 10.60 3.80
N LEU A 6 -1.22 11.74 3.12
CA LEU A 6 -1.00 11.75 1.68
C LEU A 6 0.32 11.09 1.31
N VAL A 7 1.38 11.42 2.05
CA VAL A 7 2.70 10.85 1.80
C VAL A 7 2.67 9.33 1.99
N ILE A 8 2.03 8.86 3.06
CA ILE A 8 1.95 7.42 3.32
C ILE A 8 1.18 6.72 2.21
N ILE A 9 0.08 7.29 1.75
CA ILE A 9 -0.72 6.70 0.67
C ILE A 9 0.11 6.61 -0.62
N VAL A 10 0.85 7.67 -0.96
CA VAL A 10 1.68 7.68 -2.16
C VAL A 10 2.77 6.62 -2.06
N PHE A 11 3.45 6.54 -0.91
CA PHE A 11 4.49 5.53 -0.71
C PHE A 11 3.93 4.12 -0.80
N SER A 12 2.76 3.89 -0.20
CA SER A 12 2.12 2.57 -0.26
C SER A 12 1.79 2.18 -1.70
N THR A 13 1.30 3.13 -2.48
CA THR A 13 0.99 2.88 -3.89
C THR A 13 2.24 2.53 -4.68
N LEU A 14 3.32 3.27 -4.46
CA LEU A 14 4.59 2.99 -5.12
C LEU A 14 5.15 1.63 -4.73
N THR A 15 5.02 1.28 -3.45
CA THR A 15 5.46 -0.03 -2.96
C THR A 15 4.70 -1.15 -3.63
N LEU A 16 3.38 -1.00 -3.76
CA LEU A 16 2.56 -2.00 -4.44
C LEU A 16 2.99 -2.18 -5.89
N TYR A 17 3.26 -1.09 -6.56
CA TYR A 17 3.71 -1.13 -7.95
C TYR A 17 5.04 -1.90 -8.07
N TYR A 18 5.97 -1.60 -7.17
CA TYR A 18 7.26 -2.27 -7.14
C TYR A 18 7.12 -3.77 -6.88
N ILE A 19 6.29 -4.12 -5.90
CA ILE A 19 6.08 -5.52 -5.53
C ILE A 19 5.40 -6.29 -6.67
N TYR A 20 4.49 -5.64 -7.37
CA TYR A 20 3.84 -6.25 -8.52
C TYR A 20 4.85 -6.62 -9.61
N GLY A 21 5.82 -5.74 -9.86
CA GLY A 21 6.89 -6.03 -10.79
C GLY A 21 7.74 -7.22 -10.37
N GLU A 22 8.05 -7.29 -9.08
CA GLU A 22 8.81 -8.42 -8.53
C GLU A 22 8.02 -9.72 -8.66
N TYR A 23 6.73 -9.67 -8.41
CA TYR A 23 5.87 -10.84 -8.56
C TYR A 23 5.87 -11.35 -10.01
N LYS A 24 5.80 -10.44 -10.96
CA LYS A 24 5.82 -10.80 -12.37
C LYS A 24 7.12 -11.48 -12.77
N GLN A 25 8.22 -11.12 -12.11
CA GLN A 25 9.53 -11.70 -12.38
C GLN A 25 9.77 -12.98 -11.59
N ASN A 26 8.75 -13.52 -10.93
CA ASN A 26 8.82 -14.74 -10.13
C ASN A 26 9.76 -14.63 -8.93
N ARG A 27 9.99 -13.41 -8.43
CA ARG A 27 10.81 -13.20 -7.25
C ARG A 27 10.03 -13.31 -5.96
N PHE A 28 8.71 -13.15 -6.05
CA PHE A 28 7.81 -13.29 -4.90
C PHE A 28 6.93 -14.52 -5.08
N SER A 29 6.74 -15.26 -3.98
CA SER A 29 5.77 -16.35 -4.01
C SER A 29 4.35 -15.77 -4.02
N LYS A 30 3.41 -16.55 -4.54
CA LYS A 30 2.02 -16.11 -4.61
C LYS A 30 1.48 -15.78 -3.22
N ASN A 31 1.80 -16.60 -2.22
CA ASN A 31 1.32 -16.37 -0.86
C ASN A 31 1.89 -15.09 -0.28
N ALA A 32 3.18 -14.84 -0.47
CA ALA A 32 3.81 -13.62 0.02
C ALA A 32 3.22 -12.40 -0.64
N PHE A 33 2.99 -12.47 -1.95
CA PHE A 33 2.40 -11.35 -2.69
C PHE A 33 0.99 -11.04 -2.17
N THR A 34 0.17 -12.07 -1.97
CA THR A 34 -1.18 -11.89 -1.46
C THR A 34 -1.16 -11.24 -0.08
N LEU A 35 -0.26 -11.70 0.79
CA LEU A 35 -0.16 -11.18 2.15
C LEU A 35 0.23 -9.71 2.14
N VAL A 36 1.19 -9.34 1.33
CA VAL A 36 1.62 -7.96 1.21
C VAL A 36 0.50 -7.09 0.65
N CYS A 37 -0.23 -7.56 -0.35
CA CYS A 37 -1.35 -6.83 -0.92
C CYS A 37 -2.41 -6.55 0.13
N ILE A 38 -2.74 -7.54 0.96
CA ILE A 38 -3.73 -7.36 2.02
C ILE A 38 -3.26 -6.30 3.01
N MET A 39 -2.02 -6.40 3.46
CA MET A 39 -1.47 -5.44 4.42
C MET A 39 -1.45 -4.03 3.85
N GLU A 40 -1.02 -3.88 2.61
CA GLU A 40 -0.98 -2.56 1.97
C GLU A 40 -2.38 -1.99 1.79
N THR A 41 -3.34 -2.82 1.42
CA THR A 41 -4.72 -2.37 1.28
C THR A 41 -5.25 -1.84 2.61
N VAL A 42 -4.99 -2.57 3.71
CA VAL A 42 -5.41 -2.14 5.05
C VAL A 42 -4.79 -0.80 5.40
N VAL A 43 -3.49 -0.63 5.12
CA VAL A 43 -2.80 0.63 5.41
C VAL A 43 -3.40 1.77 4.61
N ILE A 44 -3.64 1.57 3.32
CA ILE A 44 -4.18 2.61 2.45
C ILE A 44 -5.59 3.00 2.91
N VAL A 45 -6.45 2.01 3.20
CA VAL A 45 -7.81 2.27 3.64
C VAL A 45 -7.81 3.01 4.98
N ALA A 46 -6.99 2.57 5.92
CA ALA A 46 -6.90 3.23 7.23
C ALA A 46 -6.48 4.68 7.08
N ASN A 47 -5.47 4.94 6.27
CA ASN A 47 -4.98 6.32 6.08
C ASN A 47 -5.99 7.16 5.32
N ALA A 48 -6.71 6.58 4.36
CA ALA A 48 -7.75 7.30 3.64
C ALA A 48 -8.89 7.71 4.57
N VAL A 49 -9.30 6.80 5.46
CA VAL A 49 -10.36 7.10 6.44
C VAL A 49 -9.90 8.21 7.37
N MET A 50 -8.65 8.13 7.87
CA MET A 50 -8.11 9.15 8.75
C MET A 50 -8.05 10.51 8.04
N LEU A 51 -7.68 10.51 6.78
CA LEU A 51 -7.63 11.73 5.98
C LEU A 51 -9.02 12.37 5.86
N ILE A 52 -10.03 11.55 5.57
CA ILE A 52 -11.41 12.02 5.45
C ILE A 52 -11.88 12.60 6.79
N MET A 53 -11.55 11.93 7.88
CA MET A 53 -11.94 12.39 9.21
C MET A 53 -11.20 13.68 9.62
N SER A 54 -10.03 13.92 9.02
CA SER A 54 -9.27 15.15 9.26
C SER A 54 -9.90 16.37 8.58
N PHE A 55 -10.65 16.14 7.52
CA PHE A 55 -11.35 17.20 6.84
C PHE A 55 -12.67 17.50 7.52
#